data_c8800fb6c1d2526b80db81522a46cf29
#
_entry.id   c8800fb6c1d2526b80db81522a46cf29
#
_cell.length_a   1.000
_cell.length_b   1.000
_cell.length_c   1.000
_cell.angle_alpha   90.00
_cell.angle_beta   90.00
_cell.angle_gamma   90.00
#
_symmetry.space_group_name_H-M   'P 1'
#
loop_
_entity.id
_entity.type
_entity.pdbx_description
1 polymer ?
#
loop_
_entity_poly.entity_id
_entity_poly.type
_entity_poly.pdbx_seq_one_letter_code
_entity_poly.pdbx_strand_id
1 'polypeptide(L)'
;DRSGFYWPDDPDPGGEPSAEQLFSGEAWHIEHGGKYFVTKNHSSLYAFIPGNGNLAEEGFKLICAHSDSPTFRIKPHAEMPVEGKYLKLNTEVYGGPIMYTWFDRPLSMAGRVMVKSDKPLKPATQFINFDRPLLEIPHIAIHFNRAVNDQGNPLSKQRDMLPVIAMINETFEKDNFLLKLIAQEMNIPAEDILDFDLTLYEYGKGTLFGLNNEFISSGRLDDLAMVHAGLTALLDSKPCNKTKVLAIFDNEEVGSGTKQGAASL
;
A
#
# COMPACT_ATOMS: atom_id res chain seq x y z
N ASP A 1 0.71 18.78 -1.26
CA ASP A 1 0.40 19.90 -2.15
C ASP A 1 -0.48 19.37 -3.29
N ARG A 2 -1.79 19.68 -3.25
CA ARG A 2 -2.82 19.20 -4.18
C ARG A 2 -2.86 20.05 -5.45
N SER A 3 -1.72 20.50 -5.93
CA SER A 3 -1.60 21.47 -7.02
C SER A 3 -2.19 20.96 -8.33
N GLY A 4 -3.46 21.18 -8.52
CA GLY A 4 -4.10 21.22 -9.82
C GLY A 4 -4.87 19.99 -10.29
N PHE A 5 -5.14 18.98 -9.44
CA PHE A 5 -6.10 17.91 -9.76
C PHE A 5 -7.42 18.14 -9.02
N TYR A 6 -8.54 17.91 -9.73
CA TYR A 6 -9.88 18.06 -9.22
C TYR A 6 -10.66 16.75 -9.37
N TRP A 7 -11.56 16.51 -8.43
CA TRP A 7 -12.64 15.54 -8.64
C TRP A 7 -13.67 16.15 -9.58
N PRO A 8 -14.12 15.43 -10.61
CA PRO A 8 -15.29 15.87 -11.35
C PRO A 8 -16.48 15.98 -10.39
N ASP A 9 -17.15 17.15 -10.38
CA ASP A 9 -18.37 17.44 -9.61
C ASP A 9 -18.25 17.55 -8.08
N ASP A 10 -17.07 17.74 -7.51
CA ASP A 10 -16.93 18.02 -6.08
C ASP A 10 -16.93 19.53 -5.80
N PRO A 11 -17.96 20.09 -5.13
CA PRO A 11 -17.96 21.48 -4.68
C PRO A 11 -16.97 21.71 -3.53
N ASP A 12 -16.49 20.65 -2.86
CA ASP A 12 -15.44 20.71 -1.85
C ASP A 12 -14.24 19.86 -2.33
N PRO A 13 -13.13 20.49 -2.76
CA PRO A 13 -11.96 19.79 -3.34
C PRO A 13 -11.24 18.87 -2.34
N GLY A 14 -11.89 18.42 -1.29
CA GLY A 14 -11.37 17.57 -0.21
C GLY A 14 -11.97 16.17 -0.08
N GLY A 15 -13.08 15.87 -0.77
CA GLY A 15 -13.79 14.59 -0.64
C GLY A 15 -13.49 13.60 -1.76
N GLU A 16 -13.44 12.30 -1.46
CA GLU A 16 -13.49 11.24 -2.48
C GLU A 16 -14.94 11.09 -2.96
N PRO A 17 -15.23 11.01 -4.29
CA PRO A 17 -16.55 10.69 -4.75
C PRO A 17 -16.96 9.31 -4.23
N SER A 18 -18.17 9.19 -3.75
CA SER A 18 -18.71 7.88 -3.40
C SER A 18 -18.76 6.98 -4.65
N ALA A 19 -18.69 5.67 -4.46
CA ALA A 19 -18.89 4.74 -5.57
C ALA A 19 -20.26 4.97 -6.27
N GLU A 20 -21.25 5.52 -5.57
CA GLU A 20 -22.54 5.92 -6.10
C GLU A 20 -22.42 7.09 -7.08
N GLN A 21 -21.56 8.07 -6.82
CA GLN A 21 -21.28 9.19 -7.74
C GLN A 21 -20.57 8.73 -9.02
N LEU A 22 -19.66 7.77 -8.92
CA LEU A 22 -18.98 7.19 -10.10
C LEU A 22 -19.91 6.40 -11.02
N PHE A 23 -21.04 5.88 -10.50
CA PHE A 23 -21.99 5.04 -11.23
C PHE A 23 -23.36 5.67 -11.40
N SER A 24 -23.63 6.86 -10.86
CA SER A 24 -24.95 7.52 -10.90
C SER A 24 -25.36 7.99 -12.29
N GLY A 25 -24.44 8.02 -13.26
CA GLY A 25 -24.72 8.56 -14.60
C GLY A 25 -24.89 10.09 -14.61
N GLU A 26 -24.60 10.77 -13.51
CA GLU A 26 -24.55 12.23 -13.47
C GLU A 26 -23.46 12.74 -14.42
N ALA A 27 -23.77 13.77 -15.18
CA ALA A 27 -22.83 14.34 -16.13
C ALA A 27 -21.70 15.06 -15.38
N TRP A 28 -20.48 14.59 -15.55
CA TRP A 28 -19.31 15.27 -15.02
C TRP A 28 -19.04 16.57 -15.80
N HIS A 29 -18.85 17.66 -15.09
CA HIS A 29 -18.40 18.92 -15.70
C HIS A 29 -16.90 18.85 -15.95
N ILE A 30 -16.52 18.39 -17.14
CA ILE A 30 -15.13 18.23 -17.56
C ILE A 30 -14.78 19.32 -18.56
N GLU A 31 -13.73 20.09 -18.24
CA GLU A 31 -13.18 21.12 -19.12
C GLU A 31 -11.93 20.59 -19.85
N HIS A 32 -11.77 20.99 -21.10
CA HIS A 32 -10.57 20.66 -21.87
C HIS A 32 -9.31 21.23 -21.21
N GLY A 33 -8.29 20.42 -21.03
CA GLY A 33 -7.05 20.80 -20.37
C GLY A 33 -7.12 20.86 -18.85
N GLY A 34 -8.29 20.67 -18.23
CA GLY A 34 -8.45 20.45 -16.80
C GLY A 34 -7.72 19.17 -16.34
N LYS A 35 -7.37 19.09 -15.07
CA LYS A 35 -6.65 17.93 -14.49
C LYS A 35 -7.57 17.24 -13.49
N TYR A 36 -7.89 16.00 -13.75
CA TYR A 36 -8.86 15.22 -12.98
C TYR A 36 -8.25 13.91 -12.52
N PHE A 37 -8.77 13.38 -11.42
CA PHE A 37 -8.47 12.03 -11.00
C PHE A 37 -9.67 11.35 -10.36
N VAL A 38 -9.68 10.03 -10.40
CA VAL A 38 -10.62 9.17 -9.68
C VAL A 38 -9.86 8.05 -9.01
N THR A 39 -10.35 7.57 -7.88
CA THR A 39 -9.80 6.38 -7.23
C THR A 39 -10.82 5.24 -7.28
N LYS A 40 -10.33 4.01 -7.21
CA LYS A 40 -11.16 2.82 -7.09
C LYS A 40 -10.69 2.01 -5.89
N ASN A 41 -11.58 1.79 -4.94
CA ASN A 41 -11.34 1.05 -3.71
C ASN A 41 -10.12 1.58 -2.91
N HIS A 42 -9.91 2.91 -2.94
CA HIS A 42 -8.84 3.64 -2.24
C HIS A 42 -7.39 3.19 -2.56
N SER A 43 -7.17 2.42 -3.62
CA SER A 43 -5.82 1.94 -3.95
C SER A 43 -5.44 2.08 -5.42
N SER A 44 -6.38 2.00 -6.37
CA SER A 44 -6.10 2.35 -7.77
C SER A 44 -6.45 3.80 -8.04
N LEU A 45 -5.74 4.44 -8.95
CA LEU A 45 -5.93 5.83 -9.31
C LEU A 45 -5.86 6.00 -10.83
N TYR A 46 -6.79 6.78 -11.38
CA TYR A 46 -6.79 7.20 -12.77
C TYR A 46 -6.73 8.72 -12.81
N ALA A 47 -5.62 9.28 -13.24
CA ALA A 47 -5.47 10.72 -13.44
C ALA A 47 -5.53 11.03 -14.95
N PHE A 48 -6.24 12.08 -15.35
CA PHE A 48 -6.38 12.38 -16.76
C PHE A 48 -6.51 13.88 -17.06
N ILE A 49 -6.12 14.22 -18.29
CA ILE A 49 -6.26 15.57 -18.86
C ILE A 49 -7.04 15.41 -20.17
N PRO A 50 -8.29 15.87 -20.24
CA PRO A 50 -9.10 15.82 -21.46
C PRO A 50 -8.45 16.60 -22.59
N GLY A 51 -8.39 15.99 -23.77
CA GLY A 51 -7.91 16.63 -24.99
C GLY A 51 -8.98 17.53 -25.62
N ASN A 52 -8.55 18.38 -26.55
CA ASN A 52 -9.46 19.28 -27.29
C ASN A 52 -10.12 18.62 -28.52
N GLY A 53 -9.64 17.45 -28.92
CA GLY A 53 -10.13 16.72 -30.08
C GLY A 53 -11.32 15.82 -29.79
N ASN A 54 -11.94 15.30 -30.83
CA ASN A 54 -12.97 14.28 -30.72
C ASN A 54 -12.35 12.97 -30.20
N LEU A 55 -12.82 12.49 -29.05
CA LEU A 55 -12.26 11.31 -28.37
C LEU A 55 -12.31 10.04 -29.24
N ALA A 56 -13.37 9.88 -30.06
CA ALA A 56 -13.52 8.71 -30.94
C ALA A 56 -12.51 8.70 -32.11
N GLU A 57 -12.01 9.87 -32.50
CA GLU A 57 -11.04 10.01 -33.60
C GLU A 57 -9.60 10.06 -33.07
N GLU A 58 -9.38 10.82 -32.01
CA GLU A 58 -8.04 11.08 -31.47
C GLU A 58 -7.60 10.00 -30.47
N GLY A 59 -8.52 9.41 -29.72
CA GLY A 59 -8.25 8.38 -28.70
C GLY A 59 -7.46 8.89 -27.50
N PHE A 60 -6.80 7.98 -26.83
CA PHE A 60 -6.07 8.23 -25.58
C PHE A 60 -4.55 8.12 -25.77
N LYS A 61 -3.81 8.86 -24.94
CA LYS A 61 -2.40 8.57 -24.59
C LYS A 61 -2.40 8.01 -23.18
N LEU A 62 -2.22 6.71 -23.05
CA LEU A 62 -2.30 5.98 -21.79
C LEU A 62 -0.91 5.57 -21.31
N ILE A 63 -0.62 5.89 -20.05
CA ILE A 63 0.52 5.35 -19.29
C ILE A 63 -0.07 4.50 -18.17
N CYS A 64 0.46 3.30 -17.98
CA CYS A 64 0.06 2.41 -16.90
C CYS A 64 1.24 2.13 -15.98
N ALA A 65 0.97 2.05 -14.68
CA ALA A 65 1.90 1.69 -13.63
C ALA A 65 1.13 0.97 -12.51
N HIS A 66 1.82 0.43 -11.51
CA HIS A 66 1.17 -0.11 -10.32
C HIS A 66 1.73 0.49 -9.02
N SER A 67 0.93 0.46 -7.96
CA SER A 67 1.27 1.08 -6.67
C SER A 67 1.54 0.09 -5.55
N ASP A 68 1.21 -1.18 -5.76
CA ASP A 68 1.52 -2.25 -4.81
C ASP A 68 2.96 -2.75 -4.98
N SER A 69 3.46 -3.46 -3.99
CA SER A 69 4.80 -4.05 -3.96
C SER A 69 4.78 -5.33 -3.15
N PRO A 70 5.71 -6.26 -3.38
CA PRO A 70 5.81 -7.47 -2.58
C PRO A 70 6.00 -7.16 -1.10
N THR A 71 5.27 -7.83 -0.24
CA THR A 71 5.30 -7.59 1.20
C THR A 71 4.82 -8.80 2.00
N PHE A 72 4.66 -8.62 3.31
CA PHE A 72 4.02 -9.55 4.23
C PHE A 72 2.77 -8.91 4.83
N ARG A 73 1.62 -9.56 4.62
CA ARG A 73 0.35 -9.14 5.22
C ARG A 73 0.19 -9.78 6.59
N ILE A 74 -0.35 -9.02 7.51
CA ILE A 74 -0.71 -9.52 8.83
C ILE A 74 -2.00 -10.33 8.73
N LYS A 75 -2.00 -11.56 9.24
CA LYS A 75 -3.19 -12.42 9.25
C LYS A 75 -4.17 -12.00 10.36
N PRO A 76 -5.49 -12.30 10.25
CA PRO A 76 -6.49 -11.99 11.31
C PRO A 76 -6.04 -12.68 12.54
N HIS A 77 -5.76 -13.61 13.01
CA HIS A 77 -5.22 -14.14 14.29
C HIS A 77 -3.71 -14.03 14.30
N ALA A 78 -3.25 -12.80 14.53
CA ALA A 78 -1.86 -12.44 14.32
C ALA A 78 -0.92 -12.87 15.46
N GLU A 79 -1.40 -12.94 16.69
CA GLU A 79 -0.58 -13.13 17.86
C GLU A 79 -0.03 -14.56 17.98
N MET A 80 1.29 -14.68 17.97
CA MET A 80 2.01 -15.96 18.10
C MET A 80 3.00 -15.89 19.27
N PRO A 81 2.61 -16.29 20.47
CA PRO A 81 3.55 -16.42 21.60
C PRO A 81 4.58 -17.50 21.31
N VAL A 82 5.85 -17.19 21.54
CA VAL A 82 6.98 -18.10 21.35
C VAL A 82 7.72 -18.25 22.67
N GLU A 83 7.85 -19.49 23.15
CA GLU A 83 8.53 -19.87 24.39
C GLU A 83 8.09 -19.08 25.64
N GLY A 84 6.89 -18.47 25.60
CA GLY A 84 6.39 -17.61 26.68
C GLY A 84 7.21 -16.34 26.90
N LYS A 85 8.10 -15.98 25.98
CA LYS A 85 9.01 -14.83 26.09
C LYS A 85 8.84 -13.80 25.01
N TYR A 86 8.49 -14.22 23.80
CA TYR A 86 8.37 -13.34 22.64
C TYR A 86 6.98 -13.41 22.05
N LEU A 87 6.52 -12.29 21.54
CA LEU A 87 5.35 -12.22 20.68
C LEU A 87 5.81 -11.99 19.25
N LYS A 88 5.44 -12.90 18.35
CA LYS A 88 5.55 -12.75 16.90
C LYS A 88 4.18 -12.45 16.31
N LEU A 89 4.17 -11.85 15.13
CA LEU A 89 2.96 -11.73 14.34
C LEU A 89 2.95 -12.77 13.22
N ASN A 90 1.79 -13.39 13.03
CA ASN A 90 1.53 -14.31 11.93
C ASN A 90 1.32 -13.53 10.66
N THR A 91 2.10 -13.85 9.63
CA THR A 91 2.06 -13.16 8.35
C THR A 91 1.82 -14.12 7.21
N GLU A 92 1.39 -13.58 6.09
CA GLU A 92 1.39 -14.25 4.79
C GLU A 92 2.14 -13.41 3.76
N VAL A 93 2.76 -14.09 2.80
CA VAL A 93 3.47 -13.42 1.71
C VAL A 93 2.46 -12.84 0.73
N TYR A 94 2.64 -11.58 0.38
CA TYR A 94 1.96 -10.90 -0.69
C TYR A 94 2.93 -10.69 -1.86
N GLY A 95 2.57 -11.17 -3.06
CA GLY A 95 3.44 -11.11 -4.23
C GLY A 95 4.67 -12.03 -4.15
N GLY A 96 5.75 -11.63 -4.78
CA GLY A 96 7.00 -12.37 -4.91
C GLY A 96 8.22 -11.72 -4.23
N PRO A 97 8.25 -11.48 -2.90
CA PRO A 97 9.38 -10.82 -2.26
C PRO A 97 10.64 -11.68 -2.29
N ILE A 98 11.80 -11.04 -2.41
CA ILE A 98 13.08 -11.66 -2.10
C ILE A 98 13.19 -11.75 -0.58
N MET A 99 12.80 -12.89 0.01
CA MET A 99 12.64 -13.04 1.46
C MET A 99 13.91 -12.70 2.26
N TYR A 100 15.10 -13.00 1.71
CA TYR A 100 16.37 -12.69 2.38
C TYR A 100 16.60 -11.20 2.65
N THR A 101 16.02 -10.32 1.84
CA THR A 101 16.17 -8.87 2.02
C THR A 101 15.33 -8.31 3.15
N TRP A 102 14.48 -9.12 3.78
CA TRP A 102 13.59 -8.73 4.87
C TRP A 102 14.14 -9.05 6.26
N PHE A 103 15.20 -9.85 6.34
CA PHE A 103 15.84 -10.16 7.62
C PHE A 103 16.64 -8.99 8.18
N ASP A 104 16.71 -8.94 9.51
CA ASP A 104 17.58 -8.05 10.30
C ASP A 104 17.40 -6.58 9.94
N ARG A 105 16.15 -6.19 9.65
CA ARG A 105 15.77 -4.82 9.29
C ARG A 105 14.65 -4.32 10.17
N PRO A 106 14.71 -3.05 10.62
CA PRO A 106 13.57 -2.41 11.26
C PRO A 106 12.39 -2.32 10.29
N LEU A 107 11.26 -2.87 10.68
CA LEU A 107 10.01 -2.87 9.93
C LEU A 107 8.95 -2.06 10.65
N SER A 108 8.01 -1.53 9.89
CA SER A 108 6.79 -0.91 10.37
C SER A 108 5.57 -1.53 9.69
N MET A 109 4.39 -1.07 10.07
CA MET A 109 3.11 -1.51 9.50
C MET A 109 2.31 -0.31 9.00
N ALA A 110 1.61 -0.52 7.91
CA ALA A 110 0.62 0.42 7.40
C ALA A 110 -0.50 -0.35 6.69
N GLY A 111 -1.65 0.30 6.51
CA GLY A 111 -2.75 -0.29 5.79
C GLY A 111 -4.07 0.40 6.08
N ARG A 112 -5.16 -0.36 5.96
CA ARG A 112 -6.52 0.11 6.21
C ARG A 112 -7.15 -0.64 7.37
N VAL A 113 -8.03 0.06 8.08
CA VAL A 113 -8.83 -0.47 9.18
C VAL A 113 -10.29 -0.17 8.87
N MET A 114 -11.13 -1.19 8.97
CA MET A 114 -12.56 -1.05 8.84
C MET A 114 -13.14 -0.77 10.22
N VAL A 115 -13.78 0.39 10.38
CA VAL A 115 -14.37 0.81 11.65
C VAL A 115 -15.88 0.93 11.53
N LYS A 116 -16.58 0.77 12.64
CA LYS A 116 -18.02 1.00 12.71
C LYS A 116 -18.37 2.40 12.22
N SER A 117 -19.51 2.54 11.57
CA SER A 117 -20.11 3.79 11.18
C SER A 117 -21.56 3.87 11.64
N ASP A 118 -22.19 5.02 11.47
CA ASP A 118 -23.63 5.21 11.73
C ASP A 118 -24.51 4.34 10.83
N LYS A 119 -23.94 3.77 9.75
CA LYS A 119 -24.62 2.88 8.82
C LYS A 119 -24.09 1.45 9.00
N PRO A 120 -24.81 0.52 9.68
CA PRO A 120 -24.28 -0.80 10.03
C PRO A 120 -23.79 -1.64 8.86
N LEU A 121 -24.32 -1.47 7.64
CA LEU A 121 -23.93 -2.19 6.44
C LEU A 121 -22.90 -1.43 5.57
N LYS A 122 -22.44 -0.26 6.01
CA LYS A 122 -21.43 0.54 5.32
C LYS A 122 -20.36 0.97 6.34
N PRO A 123 -19.46 0.07 6.77
CA PRO A 123 -18.36 0.45 7.66
C PRO A 123 -17.47 1.50 7.00
N ALA A 124 -16.85 2.34 7.80
CA ALA A 124 -15.91 3.34 7.32
C ALA A 124 -14.51 2.72 7.17
N THR A 125 -13.81 3.07 6.10
CA THR A 125 -12.40 2.72 5.91
C THR A 125 -11.54 3.87 6.43
N GLN A 126 -10.60 3.57 7.30
CA GLN A 126 -9.58 4.52 7.76
C GLN A 126 -8.19 3.97 7.45
N PHE A 127 -7.24 4.85 7.17
CA PHE A 127 -5.84 4.47 6.95
C PHE A 127 -5.04 4.64 8.23
N ILE A 128 -4.11 3.70 8.42
CA ILE A 128 -3.18 3.73 9.54
C ILE A 128 -1.74 3.58 9.01
N ASN A 129 -0.82 4.34 9.55
CA ASN A 129 0.61 4.17 9.36
C ASN A 129 1.29 4.38 10.71
N PHE A 130 1.95 3.36 11.21
CA PHE A 130 2.64 3.45 12.51
C PHE A 130 3.89 4.33 12.46
N ASP A 131 4.53 4.44 11.31
CA ASP A 131 5.69 5.32 11.04
C ASP A 131 6.78 5.32 12.12
N ARG A 132 7.01 4.17 12.72
CA ARG A 132 8.11 3.91 13.65
C ARG A 132 8.58 2.46 13.54
N PRO A 133 9.84 2.13 13.91
CA PRO A 133 10.30 0.75 13.91
C PRO A 133 9.58 -0.04 15.00
N LEU A 134 8.79 -1.03 14.60
CA LEU A 134 7.96 -1.85 15.49
C LEU A 134 8.36 -3.32 15.48
N LEU A 135 8.87 -3.81 14.38
CA LEU A 135 9.05 -5.23 14.14
C LEU A 135 10.40 -5.49 13.49
N GLU A 136 10.85 -6.74 13.63
CA GLU A 136 11.99 -7.26 12.91
C GLU A 136 11.81 -8.76 12.66
N ILE A 137 12.23 -9.24 11.49
CA ILE A 137 12.34 -10.68 11.21
C ILE A 137 13.78 -11.07 11.46
N PRO A 138 14.11 -11.68 12.62
CA PRO A 138 15.49 -11.99 12.96
C PRO A 138 16.00 -13.17 12.14
N HIS A 139 17.20 -13.06 11.60
CA HIS A 139 17.89 -14.16 10.95
C HIS A 139 18.59 -15.06 11.99
N ILE A 140 18.72 -16.33 11.67
CA ILE A 140 19.45 -17.26 12.52
C ILE A 140 20.96 -16.99 12.45
N ALA A 141 21.63 -17.05 13.60
CA ALA A 141 23.07 -16.88 13.65
C ALA A 141 23.83 -17.98 12.88
N ILE A 142 24.96 -17.63 12.28
CA ILE A 142 25.81 -18.55 11.50
C ILE A 142 26.18 -19.82 12.27
N HIS A 143 26.26 -19.76 13.60
CA HIS A 143 26.58 -20.89 14.44
C HIS A 143 25.54 -22.03 14.35
N PHE A 144 24.29 -21.71 14.01
CA PHE A 144 23.20 -22.66 13.87
C PHE A 144 22.94 -23.06 12.40
N ASN A 145 23.57 -22.38 11.45
CA ASN A 145 23.49 -22.70 10.02
C ASN A 145 24.81 -22.36 9.32
N ARG A 146 25.84 -23.16 9.55
CA ARG A 146 27.19 -22.90 9.01
C ARG A 146 27.30 -23.02 7.50
N ALA A 147 26.40 -23.78 6.88
CA ALA A 147 26.40 -24.01 5.45
C ALA A 147 25.71 -22.90 4.65
N VAL A 148 25.14 -21.88 5.31
CA VAL A 148 24.33 -20.86 4.66
C VAL A 148 25.05 -20.10 3.54
N ASN A 149 26.35 -19.86 3.71
CA ASN A 149 27.14 -19.12 2.70
C ASN A 149 27.51 -19.99 1.49
N ASP A 150 27.55 -21.31 1.64
CA ASP A 150 27.95 -22.25 0.57
C ASP A 150 26.73 -22.87 -0.13
N GLN A 151 25.67 -23.14 0.61
CA GLN A 151 24.50 -23.89 0.13
C GLN A 151 23.20 -23.07 0.14
N GLY A 152 23.21 -21.89 0.75
CA GLY A 152 22.00 -21.12 1.02
C GLY A 152 21.17 -21.76 2.13
N ASN A 153 19.98 -21.22 2.34
CA ASN A 153 19.01 -21.76 3.31
C ASN A 153 17.61 -21.68 2.71
N PRO A 154 16.95 -22.79 2.40
CA PRO A 154 15.56 -22.78 1.97
C PRO A 154 14.68 -22.19 3.07
N LEU A 155 13.99 -21.09 2.78
CA LEU A 155 13.13 -20.40 3.72
C LEU A 155 11.69 -20.89 3.64
N SER A 156 11.11 -21.15 4.81
CA SER A 156 9.66 -21.38 4.93
C SER A 156 8.93 -20.06 5.14
N LYS A 157 8.05 -19.72 4.20
CA LYS A 157 7.22 -18.51 4.29
C LYS A 157 6.45 -18.40 5.61
N GLN A 158 6.04 -19.55 6.19
CA GLN A 158 5.20 -19.59 7.39
C GLN A 158 5.97 -19.72 8.70
N ARG A 159 7.23 -20.11 8.69
CA ARG A 159 8.00 -20.30 9.93
C ARG A 159 9.10 -19.27 10.10
N ASP A 160 9.76 -18.93 8.98
CA ASP A 160 10.99 -18.15 9.04
C ASP A 160 10.72 -16.65 8.84
N MET A 161 9.54 -16.29 8.29
CA MET A 161 9.18 -14.90 7.96
C MET A 161 8.21 -14.26 8.96
N LEU A 162 8.26 -14.68 10.22
CA LEU A 162 7.39 -14.19 11.28
C LEU A 162 8.11 -13.10 12.09
N PRO A 163 7.69 -11.83 12.01
CA PRO A 163 8.35 -10.75 12.72
C PRO A 163 8.08 -10.80 14.22
N VAL A 164 9.10 -10.48 15.00
CA VAL A 164 9.00 -10.23 16.44
C VAL A 164 8.52 -8.80 16.66
N ILE A 165 7.56 -8.62 17.56
CA ILE A 165 7.01 -7.30 17.89
C ILE A 165 7.16 -6.93 19.37
N ALA A 166 7.18 -7.89 20.27
CA ALA A 166 7.26 -7.62 21.71
C ALA A 166 7.95 -8.74 22.49
N MET A 167 8.38 -8.40 23.70
CA MET A 167 8.71 -9.38 24.73
C MET A 167 7.51 -9.56 25.66
N ILE A 168 7.24 -10.81 26.01
CA ILE A 168 6.20 -11.17 26.98
C ILE A 168 6.82 -11.16 28.38
N ASN A 169 6.21 -10.45 29.31
CA ASN A 169 6.51 -10.43 30.72
C ASN A 169 5.22 -10.71 31.54
N GLU A 170 5.31 -10.72 32.87
CA GLU A 170 4.19 -11.03 33.76
C GLU A 170 3.00 -10.04 33.62
N THR A 171 3.26 -8.82 33.17
CA THR A 171 2.25 -7.76 33.00
C THR A 171 1.78 -7.60 31.57
N PHE A 172 2.32 -8.39 30.62
CA PHE A 172 2.02 -8.24 29.21
C PHE A 172 0.68 -8.91 28.85
N GLU A 173 -0.27 -8.10 28.39
CA GLU A 173 -1.54 -8.58 27.87
C GLU A 173 -1.42 -8.98 26.39
N LYS A 174 -1.32 -10.28 26.14
CA LYS A 174 -1.18 -10.83 24.78
C LYS A 174 -2.49 -10.94 24.01
N ASP A 175 -3.62 -11.03 24.71
CA ASP A 175 -4.91 -11.25 24.09
C ASP A 175 -5.39 -9.99 23.39
N ASN A 176 -5.70 -10.12 22.10
CA ASN A 176 -6.07 -9.00 21.22
C ASN A 176 -5.03 -7.86 21.21
N PHE A 177 -3.76 -8.21 21.35
CA PHE A 177 -2.66 -7.24 21.41
C PHE A 177 -2.65 -6.32 20.19
N LEU A 178 -2.74 -6.89 18.99
CA LEU A 178 -2.70 -6.12 17.75
C LEU A 178 -3.90 -5.17 17.65
N LEU A 179 -5.11 -5.63 17.99
CA LEU A 179 -6.30 -4.76 17.99
C LEU A 179 -6.16 -3.61 18.98
N LYS A 180 -5.62 -3.86 20.18
CA LYS A 180 -5.33 -2.81 21.17
C LYS A 180 -4.30 -1.81 20.66
N LEU A 181 -3.26 -2.31 19.98
CA LEU A 181 -2.23 -1.47 19.39
C LEU A 181 -2.80 -0.55 18.27
N ILE A 182 -3.64 -1.11 17.39
CA ILE A 182 -4.33 -0.36 16.35
C ILE A 182 -5.26 0.69 16.99
N ALA A 183 -6.08 0.29 17.97
CA ALA A 183 -7.00 1.17 18.68
C ALA A 183 -6.27 2.35 19.33
N GLN A 184 -5.14 2.10 19.97
CA GLN A 184 -4.29 3.13 20.58
C GLN A 184 -3.72 4.10 19.53
N GLU A 185 -3.20 3.58 18.41
CA GLU A 185 -2.62 4.41 17.34
C GLU A 185 -3.66 5.30 16.68
N MET A 186 -4.87 4.77 16.48
CA MET A 186 -5.98 5.50 15.86
C MET A 186 -6.78 6.35 16.85
N ASN A 187 -6.53 6.20 18.16
CA ASN A 187 -7.29 6.85 19.25
C ASN A 187 -8.80 6.56 19.17
N ILE A 188 -9.15 5.28 18.96
CA ILE A 188 -10.53 4.79 18.91
C ILE A 188 -10.72 3.60 19.86
N PRO A 189 -11.96 3.26 20.28
CA PRO A 189 -12.25 2.05 21.01
C PRO A 189 -11.93 0.80 20.17
N ALA A 190 -11.32 -0.22 20.79
CA ALA A 190 -10.99 -1.46 20.09
C ALA A 190 -12.22 -2.22 19.56
N GLU A 191 -13.36 -2.10 20.25
CA GLU A 191 -14.65 -2.66 19.87
C GLU A 191 -15.27 -2.01 18.61
N ASP A 192 -14.74 -0.87 18.17
CA ASP A 192 -15.19 -0.22 16.94
C ASP A 192 -14.41 -0.69 15.71
N ILE A 193 -13.31 -1.43 15.91
CA ILE A 193 -12.56 -2.06 14.83
C ILE A 193 -13.27 -3.34 14.41
N LEU A 194 -13.67 -3.40 13.15
CA LEU A 194 -14.37 -4.56 12.56
C LEU A 194 -13.40 -5.52 11.86
N ASP A 195 -12.40 -4.96 11.17
CA ASP A 195 -11.41 -5.72 10.42
C ASP A 195 -10.21 -4.81 10.08
N PHE A 196 -9.13 -5.40 9.62
CA PHE A 196 -7.95 -4.68 9.16
C PHE A 196 -7.25 -5.39 8.00
N ASP A 197 -6.55 -4.63 7.19
CA ASP A 197 -5.67 -5.10 6.13
C ASP A 197 -4.33 -4.36 6.26
N LEU A 198 -3.41 -4.94 7.04
CA LEU A 198 -2.12 -4.36 7.37
C LEU A 198 -1.00 -5.11 6.67
N THR A 199 -0.05 -4.35 6.14
CA THR A 199 1.16 -4.87 5.51
C THR A 199 2.40 -4.32 6.19
N LEU A 200 3.47 -5.11 6.15
CA LEU A 200 4.78 -4.69 6.63
C LEU A 200 5.47 -3.82 5.58
N TYR A 201 6.30 -2.91 6.04
CA TYR A 201 7.23 -2.20 5.17
C TYR A 201 8.57 -1.95 5.87
N GLU A 202 9.62 -1.85 5.08
CA GLU A 202 10.93 -1.44 5.56
C GLU A 202 10.88 0.01 6.03
N TYR A 203 11.21 0.26 7.31
CA TYR A 203 11.16 1.58 7.90
C TYR A 203 12.27 2.51 7.38
N GLY A 204 13.40 1.94 6.92
CA GLY A 204 14.51 2.69 6.36
C GLY A 204 14.08 3.54 5.17
N LYS A 205 14.49 4.81 5.17
CA LYS A 205 14.24 5.73 4.06
C LYS A 205 15.20 5.48 2.90
N GLY A 206 14.79 5.85 1.69
CA GLY A 206 15.66 5.83 0.52
C GLY A 206 16.91 6.69 0.72
N THR A 207 18.00 6.27 0.10
CA THR A 207 19.32 6.90 0.21
C THR A 207 19.93 7.09 -1.17
N LEU A 208 20.57 8.24 -1.38
CA LEU A 208 21.44 8.43 -2.53
C LEU A 208 22.82 7.84 -2.23
N PHE A 209 23.44 7.20 -3.20
CA PHE A 209 24.77 6.62 -3.07
C PHE A 209 25.53 6.64 -4.40
N GLY A 210 26.79 6.25 -4.36
CA GLY A 210 27.74 6.36 -5.46
C GLY A 210 28.72 7.53 -5.24
N LEU A 211 29.76 7.60 -6.04
CA LEU A 211 30.81 8.62 -5.89
C LEU A 211 30.26 10.05 -5.99
N ASN A 212 29.26 10.25 -6.87
CA ASN A 212 28.60 11.55 -7.10
C ASN A 212 27.08 11.48 -6.83
N ASN A 213 26.63 10.55 -5.99
CA ASN A 213 25.21 10.32 -5.70
C ASN A 213 24.38 9.92 -6.94
N GLU A 214 24.95 9.11 -7.84
CA GLU A 214 24.31 8.72 -9.11
C GLU A 214 23.21 7.69 -8.96
N PHE A 215 23.14 7.03 -7.80
CA PHE A 215 22.24 5.92 -7.56
C PHE A 215 21.24 6.23 -6.44
N ILE A 216 20.07 5.59 -6.53
CA ILE A 216 19.05 5.60 -5.49
C ILE A 216 18.93 4.17 -4.95
N SER A 217 19.08 4.01 -3.63
CA SER A 217 18.71 2.78 -2.93
C SER A 217 17.44 3.02 -2.13
N SER A 218 16.38 2.34 -2.48
CA SER A 218 15.09 2.41 -1.78
C SER A 218 14.31 1.11 -1.98
N GLY A 219 13.47 0.77 -1.04
CA GLY A 219 12.41 -0.22 -1.27
C GLY A 219 11.36 0.32 -2.24
N ARG A 220 10.61 -0.57 -2.88
CA ARG A 220 9.43 -0.25 -3.70
C ARG A 220 9.70 0.68 -4.90
N LEU A 221 10.92 0.67 -5.45
CA LEU A 221 11.22 1.35 -6.72
C LEU A 221 10.39 0.74 -7.86
N ASP A 222 10.17 -0.54 -7.82
CA ASP A 222 9.15 -1.25 -8.57
C ASP A 222 7.84 -1.19 -7.78
N ASP A 223 6.79 -0.50 -8.24
CA ASP A 223 6.79 0.29 -9.50
C ASP A 223 6.58 1.80 -9.21
N LEU A 224 6.80 2.24 -7.95
CA LEU A 224 6.63 3.65 -7.56
C LEU A 224 7.53 4.61 -8.37
N ALA A 225 8.64 4.14 -8.92
CA ALA A 225 9.47 4.96 -9.80
C ALA A 225 8.72 5.29 -11.10
N MET A 226 7.99 4.34 -11.68
CA MET A 226 7.19 4.59 -12.88
C MET A 226 5.91 5.37 -12.57
N VAL A 227 5.29 5.14 -11.42
CA VAL A 227 4.20 5.98 -10.91
C VAL A 227 4.66 7.44 -10.85
N HIS A 228 5.82 7.71 -10.23
CA HIS A 228 6.38 9.06 -10.14
C HIS A 228 6.68 9.66 -11.53
N ALA A 229 7.34 8.89 -12.40
CA ALA A 229 7.67 9.34 -13.75
C ALA A 229 6.42 9.64 -14.57
N GLY A 230 5.41 8.77 -14.53
CA GLY A 230 4.14 8.95 -15.22
C GLY A 230 3.36 10.15 -14.71
N LEU A 231 3.30 10.35 -13.39
CA LEU A 231 2.64 11.50 -12.78
C LEU A 231 3.34 12.81 -13.15
N THR A 232 4.66 12.86 -13.07
CA THR A 232 5.44 14.03 -13.46
C THR A 232 5.21 14.38 -14.95
N ALA A 233 5.28 13.37 -15.82
CA ALA A 233 5.03 13.56 -17.24
C ALA A 233 3.60 14.05 -17.52
N LEU A 234 2.60 13.56 -16.80
CA LEU A 234 1.21 14.04 -16.93
C LEU A 234 1.08 15.49 -16.48
N LEU A 235 1.66 15.84 -15.32
CA LEU A 235 1.62 17.18 -14.74
C LEU A 235 2.28 18.24 -15.64
N ASP A 236 3.43 17.91 -16.22
CA ASP A 236 4.23 18.79 -17.07
C ASP A 236 3.71 18.85 -18.51
N SER A 237 2.78 17.96 -18.87
CA SER A 237 2.30 17.86 -20.24
C SER A 237 1.42 19.04 -20.62
N LYS A 238 1.60 19.55 -21.85
CA LYS A 238 0.78 20.62 -22.41
C LYS A 238 -0.53 20.06 -22.99
N PRO A 239 -1.65 20.82 -22.99
CA PRO A 239 -2.87 20.43 -23.67
C PRO A 239 -2.62 20.04 -25.13
N CYS A 240 -3.34 19.05 -25.63
CA CYS A 240 -3.31 18.60 -27.02
C CYS A 240 -4.66 17.98 -27.39
N ASN A 241 -4.83 17.55 -28.63
CA ASN A 241 -6.10 16.97 -29.09
C ASN A 241 -6.43 15.64 -28.37
N LYS A 242 -5.41 14.83 -28.04
CA LYS A 242 -5.60 13.54 -27.40
C LYS A 242 -5.79 13.67 -25.89
N THR A 243 -6.73 12.94 -25.33
CA THR A 243 -6.86 12.78 -23.88
C THR A 243 -5.68 11.97 -23.32
N LYS A 244 -5.06 12.48 -22.27
CA LYS A 244 -3.94 11.83 -21.59
C LYS A 244 -4.44 11.19 -20.32
N VAL A 245 -4.00 9.96 -20.06
CA VAL A 245 -4.41 9.18 -18.90
C VAL A 245 -3.18 8.54 -18.26
N LEU A 246 -3.08 8.65 -16.95
CA LEU A 246 -2.22 7.83 -16.12
C LEU A 246 -3.11 6.90 -15.32
N ALA A 247 -2.97 5.60 -15.53
CA ALA A 247 -3.66 4.57 -14.77
C ALA A 247 -2.68 3.89 -13.81
N ILE A 248 -2.94 3.97 -12.52
CA ILE A 248 -2.15 3.33 -11.47
C ILE A 248 -3.02 2.24 -10.87
N PHE A 249 -2.61 0.99 -11.08
CA PHE A 249 -3.35 -0.17 -10.61
C PHE A 249 -2.82 -0.68 -9.27
N ASP A 250 -3.66 -1.41 -8.56
CA ASP A 250 -3.29 -2.18 -7.38
C ASP A 250 -3.32 -3.68 -7.73
N ASN A 251 -2.70 -4.50 -6.88
CA ASN A 251 -2.67 -5.96 -6.97
C ASN A 251 -2.02 -6.53 -8.26
N GLU A 252 -1.10 -5.79 -8.86
CA GLU A 252 -0.27 -6.32 -9.95
C GLU A 252 0.53 -7.54 -9.48
N GLU A 253 1.14 -7.45 -8.31
CA GLU A 253 2.00 -8.44 -7.68
C GLU A 253 1.31 -9.79 -7.38
N VAL A 254 0.00 -9.84 -7.46
CA VAL A 254 -0.83 -11.05 -7.26
C VAL A 254 -1.70 -11.38 -8.47
N GLY A 255 -1.37 -10.82 -9.65
CA GLY A 255 -1.97 -11.20 -10.94
C GLY A 255 -3.14 -10.33 -11.38
N SER A 256 -3.33 -9.13 -10.83
CA SER A 256 -4.30 -8.12 -11.30
C SER A 256 -5.78 -8.51 -11.33
N GLY A 257 -6.15 -9.69 -10.86
CA GLY A 257 -7.51 -10.25 -10.98
C GLY A 257 -8.51 -9.73 -9.93
N THR A 258 -8.27 -8.58 -9.35
CA THR A 258 -9.12 -7.97 -8.32
C THR A 258 -9.91 -6.79 -8.86
N LYS A 259 -10.86 -6.28 -8.05
CA LYS A 259 -11.69 -5.11 -8.39
C LYS A 259 -10.85 -3.87 -8.77
N GLN A 260 -9.67 -3.68 -8.18
CA GLN A 260 -8.76 -2.55 -8.39
C GLN A 260 -7.54 -2.91 -9.26
N GLY A 261 -7.44 -4.14 -9.72
CA GLY A 261 -6.37 -4.59 -10.61
C GLY A 261 -6.65 -4.25 -12.08
N ALA A 262 -5.62 -4.37 -12.92
CA ALA A 262 -5.71 -4.08 -14.36
C ALA A 262 -6.63 -5.03 -15.13
N ALA A 263 -6.86 -6.25 -14.62
CA ALA A 263 -7.77 -7.24 -15.21
C ALA A 263 -9.20 -7.16 -14.64
N SER A 264 -9.56 -6.09 -13.93
CA SER A 264 -10.93 -5.90 -13.43
C SER A 264 -11.92 -5.66 -14.57
N LEU A 265 -13.12 -6.20 -14.40
CA LEU A 265 -14.25 -5.97 -15.31
C LEU A 265 -14.92 -4.63 -15.02
#